data_8bc4535043be29300078614f82957b84
#
_entry.id   8bc4535043be29300078614f82957b84
#
_cell.length_a   1.000
_cell.length_b   1.000
_cell.length_c   1.000
_cell.angle_alpha   90.00
_cell.angle_beta   90.00
_cell.angle_gamma   90.00
#
_symmetry.space_group_name_H-M   'P 1'
#
loop_
_entity.id
_entity.type
_entity.pdbx_description
1 polymer ?
#
loop_
_entity_poly.entity_id
_entity_poly.type
_entity_poly.pdbx_seq_one_letter_code
_entity_poly.pdbx_strand_id
1 'polypeptide(L)'
;MSSETTIDEKSSETVETKPEVAKKETVAVEPKFEKSLAEKITLKFGTKTTIGFIKPNRIRINAKKEDILDVATFIRDELNFDHAESVTGVDYPKSKEIEVVYHLGSYTDQQLAKQILALATRVPREDVPNPGNDSTRMPSLRDIFYSVEFHERECFEMLGVYFEGHPDNRKLLLPEDWADIPPFRKDFSIKGR
;
A
#
# COMPACT_ATOMS: atom_id res chain seq x y z
N MET A 1 -23.99 54.95 -58.80
CA MET A 1 -23.86 53.65 -59.44
C MET A 1 -22.74 52.95 -58.71
N SER A 2 -23.12 52.04 -57.90
CA SER A 2 -22.33 51.35 -56.88
C SER A 2 -21.52 50.22 -57.51
N SER A 3 -20.31 50.02 -57.07
CA SER A 3 -19.57 48.78 -57.28
C SER A 3 -18.96 48.34 -55.95
N GLU A 4 -19.59 47.31 -55.40
CA GLU A 4 -19.12 46.59 -54.23
C GLU A 4 -17.88 45.75 -54.55
N THR A 5 -16.85 45.91 -53.75
CA THR A 5 -15.66 45.08 -53.79
C THR A 5 -15.67 44.14 -52.60
N THR A 6 -15.82 42.85 -52.86
CA THR A 6 -15.77 41.78 -51.91
C THR A 6 -14.30 41.49 -51.58
N ILE A 7 -13.97 41.47 -50.29
CA ILE A 7 -12.65 41.08 -49.79
C ILE A 7 -12.78 39.69 -49.21
N ASP A 8 -12.06 38.70 -49.79
CA ASP A 8 -11.92 37.35 -49.28
C ASP A 8 -10.96 37.35 -48.08
N GLU A 9 -11.48 37.02 -46.89
CA GLU A 9 -10.65 36.70 -45.74
C GLU A 9 -10.24 35.22 -45.78
N LYS A 10 -8.96 35.00 -45.98
CA LYS A 10 -8.32 33.70 -45.94
C LYS A 10 -7.84 33.44 -44.54
N SER A 11 -8.59 32.65 -43.75
CA SER A 11 -8.19 32.21 -42.43
C SER A 11 -7.02 31.23 -42.52
N SER A 12 -5.90 31.61 -41.94
CA SER A 12 -4.73 30.76 -41.74
C SER A 12 -4.92 29.92 -40.50
N GLU A 13 -5.16 28.62 -40.68
CA GLU A 13 -5.07 27.63 -39.60
C GLU A 13 -3.61 27.45 -39.18
N THR A 14 -3.33 27.88 -37.92
CA THR A 14 -2.07 27.60 -37.26
C THR A 14 -2.14 26.22 -36.64
N VAL A 15 -1.48 25.23 -37.22
CA VAL A 15 -1.31 23.89 -36.67
C VAL A 15 -0.30 23.97 -35.52
N GLU A 16 -0.79 23.96 -34.31
CA GLU A 16 0.06 23.76 -33.13
C GLU A 16 0.55 22.31 -33.05
N THR A 17 1.80 22.09 -33.45
CA THR A 17 2.50 20.83 -33.20
C THR A 17 2.90 20.74 -31.73
N LYS A 18 2.22 19.88 -31.00
CA LYS A 18 2.64 19.45 -29.62
C LYS A 18 4.03 18.83 -29.73
N PRO A 19 4.97 19.19 -28.81
CA PRO A 19 6.25 18.51 -28.74
C PRO A 19 6.06 17.06 -28.29
N GLU A 20 6.50 16.16 -29.12
CA GLU A 20 6.61 14.71 -28.82
C GLU A 20 7.66 14.54 -27.73
N VAL A 21 7.16 14.22 -26.50
CA VAL A 21 8.02 13.90 -25.36
C VAL A 21 8.73 12.58 -25.66
N ALA A 22 9.99 12.66 -26.06
CA ALA A 22 10.85 11.51 -26.24
C ALA A 22 10.85 10.66 -24.97
N LYS A 23 10.25 9.47 -25.01
CA LYS A 23 10.39 8.43 -24.00
C LYS A 23 11.86 8.06 -23.91
N LYS A 24 12.54 8.54 -22.86
CA LYS A 24 13.86 8.00 -22.49
C LYS A 24 13.65 6.51 -22.21
N GLU A 25 14.19 5.66 -23.05
CA GLU A 25 14.37 4.25 -22.79
C GLU A 25 15.32 4.14 -21.59
N THR A 26 14.75 4.00 -20.41
CA THR A 26 15.48 3.59 -19.23
C THR A 26 15.90 2.14 -19.46
N VAL A 27 17.17 1.92 -19.67
CA VAL A 27 17.78 0.58 -19.68
C VAL A 27 17.32 -0.11 -18.40
N ALA A 28 16.52 -1.14 -18.54
CA ALA A 28 15.98 -1.90 -17.42
C ALA A 28 17.14 -2.64 -16.74
N VAL A 29 17.65 -2.06 -15.66
CA VAL A 29 18.63 -2.74 -14.78
C VAL A 29 17.90 -3.95 -14.19
N GLU A 30 18.39 -5.16 -14.48
CA GLU A 30 17.82 -6.36 -13.88
C GLU A 30 17.95 -6.31 -12.35
N PRO A 31 16.86 -6.47 -11.60
CA PRO A 31 16.87 -6.39 -10.13
C PRO A 31 17.44 -7.68 -9.52
N LYS A 32 18.75 -7.95 -9.72
CA LYS A 32 19.40 -9.18 -9.24
C LYS A 32 19.42 -9.28 -7.72
N PHE A 33 19.63 -8.17 -7.03
CA PHE A 33 19.65 -8.13 -5.58
C PHE A 33 18.25 -8.40 -5.01
N GLU A 34 17.24 -7.76 -5.57
CA GLU A 34 15.85 -7.92 -5.15
C GLU A 34 15.34 -9.35 -5.44
N LYS A 35 15.76 -9.96 -6.56
CA LYS A 35 15.47 -11.36 -6.85
C LYS A 35 16.06 -12.28 -5.79
N SER A 36 17.30 -12.06 -5.38
CA SER A 36 17.96 -12.87 -4.36
C SER A 36 17.26 -12.78 -2.99
N LEU A 37 16.78 -11.59 -2.60
CA LEU A 37 15.98 -11.41 -1.39
C LEU A 37 14.64 -12.15 -1.47
N ALA A 38 13.93 -12.03 -2.58
CA ALA A 38 12.66 -12.71 -2.80
C ALA A 38 12.83 -14.24 -2.81
N GLU A 39 13.91 -14.76 -3.40
CA GLU A 39 14.24 -16.19 -3.38
C GLU A 39 14.47 -16.72 -1.97
N LYS A 40 15.20 -15.99 -1.12
CA LYS A 40 15.41 -16.37 0.29
C LYS A 40 14.09 -16.53 1.04
N ILE A 41 13.15 -15.59 0.85
CA ILE A 41 11.82 -15.66 1.46
C ILE A 41 11.04 -16.87 0.91
N THR A 42 11.06 -17.07 -0.42
CA THR A 42 10.34 -18.18 -1.05
C THR A 42 10.91 -19.54 -0.63
N LEU A 43 12.22 -19.67 -0.51
CA LEU A 43 12.87 -20.90 -0.03
C LEU A 43 12.48 -21.22 1.42
N LYS A 44 12.36 -20.21 2.27
CA LYS A 44 12.01 -20.40 3.68
C LYS A 44 10.53 -20.72 3.89
N PHE A 45 9.64 -20.03 3.19
CA PHE A 45 8.19 -20.06 3.47
C PHE A 45 7.37 -20.80 2.41
N GLY A 46 7.94 -21.08 1.23
CA GLY A 46 7.26 -21.85 0.18
C GLY A 46 5.88 -21.29 -0.18
N THR A 47 4.85 -22.11 -0.01
CA THR A 47 3.45 -21.76 -0.35
C THR A 47 2.76 -20.79 0.63
N LYS A 48 3.41 -20.44 1.75
CA LYS A 48 2.90 -19.49 2.74
C LYS A 48 3.01 -18.05 2.25
N THR A 49 3.92 -17.80 1.29
CA THR A 49 4.16 -16.49 0.68
C THR A 49 4.07 -16.55 -0.83
N THR A 50 3.70 -15.44 -1.46
CA THR A 50 3.71 -15.28 -2.92
C THR A 50 4.37 -13.97 -3.29
N ILE A 51 5.16 -13.98 -4.37
CA ILE A 51 5.80 -12.77 -4.88
C ILE A 51 4.76 -11.98 -5.67
N GLY A 52 4.49 -10.74 -5.25
CA GLY A 52 3.61 -9.84 -5.96
C GLY A 52 4.29 -9.17 -7.16
N PHE A 53 5.48 -8.58 -6.91
CA PHE A 53 6.36 -8.07 -7.96
C PHE A 53 7.79 -7.89 -7.44
N ILE A 54 8.74 -7.86 -8.40
CA ILE A 54 10.14 -7.50 -8.16
C ILE A 54 10.48 -6.39 -9.15
N LYS A 55 10.89 -5.24 -8.64
CA LYS A 55 11.33 -4.06 -9.41
C LYS A 55 12.62 -3.52 -8.78
N PRO A 56 13.41 -2.70 -9.51
CA PRO A 56 14.56 -2.03 -8.91
C PRO A 56 14.16 -1.27 -7.64
N ASN A 57 14.84 -1.56 -6.53
CA ASN A 57 14.61 -1.01 -5.19
C ASN A 57 13.24 -1.30 -4.57
N ARG A 58 12.45 -2.21 -5.14
CA ARG A 58 11.11 -2.55 -4.60
C ARG A 58 10.79 -4.02 -4.78
N ILE A 59 10.38 -4.65 -3.68
CA ILE A 59 9.91 -6.03 -3.66
C ILE A 59 8.53 -6.03 -3.01
N ARG A 60 7.61 -6.82 -3.54
CA ARG A 60 6.33 -7.06 -2.87
C ARG A 60 6.15 -8.54 -2.62
N ILE A 61 5.93 -8.88 -1.37
CA ILE A 61 5.63 -10.21 -0.87
C ILE A 61 4.23 -10.19 -0.26
N ASN A 62 3.39 -11.14 -0.68
CA ASN A 62 2.11 -11.35 -0.05
C ASN A 62 2.22 -12.56 0.87
N ALA A 63 1.81 -12.42 2.13
CA ALA A 63 1.78 -13.48 3.12
C ALA A 63 0.34 -13.74 3.58
N LYS A 64 0.05 -14.95 4.02
CA LYS A 64 -1.22 -15.24 4.70
C LYS A 64 -1.20 -14.60 6.09
N LYS A 65 -2.36 -14.18 6.59
CA LYS A 65 -2.45 -13.52 7.91
C LYS A 65 -1.95 -14.40 9.06
N GLU A 66 -2.11 -15.70 8.93
CA GLU A 66 -1.69 -16.70 9.93
C GLU A 66 -0.16 -16.82 10.00
N ASP A 67 0.54 -16.56 8.89
CA ASP A 67 1.98 -16.73 8.78
C ASP A 67 2.75 -15.39 8.84
N ILE A 68 2.03 -14.26 8.96
CA ILE A 68 2.64 -12.92 8.83
C ILE A 68 3.66 -12.61 9.92
N LEU A 69 3.46 -13.10 11.15
CA LEU A 69 4.42 -12.92 12.25
C LEU A 69 5.75 -13.61 11.95
N ASP A 70 5.70 -14.86 11.49
CA ASP A 70 6.91 -15.63 11.16
C ASP A 70 7.67 -14.98 9.99
N VAL A 71 6.92 -14.55 8.96
CA VAL A 71 7.49 -13.88 7.79
C VAL A 71 8.12 -12.55 8.17
N ALA A 72 7.43 -11.72 8.98
CA ALA A 72 7.93 -10.44 9.43
C ALA A 72 9.17 -10.57 10.32
N THR A 73 9.19 -11.55 11.22
CA THR A 73 10.35 -11.86 12.07
C THR A 73 11.55 -12.26 11.23
N PHE A 74 11.36 -13.13 10.23
CA PHE A 74 12.44 -13.52 9.31
C PHE A 74 12.98 -12.34 8.50
N ILE A 75 12.08 -11.46 8.02
CA ILE A 75 12.47 -10.26 7.25
C ILE A 75 13.32 -9.32 8.12
N ARG A 76 12.96 -9.17 9.41
CA ARG A 76 13.74 -8.35 10.35
C ARG A 76 15.08 -9.01 10.68
N ASP A 77 15.09 -10.26 11.12
CA ASP A 77 16.23 -10.89 11.76
C ASP A 77 17.27 -11.42 10.75
N GLU A 78 16.81 -11.93 9.61
CA GLU A 78 17.68 -12.58 8.62
C GLU A 78 17.94 -11.70 7.39
N LEU A 79 17.04 -10.76 7.08
CA LEU A 79 17.21 -9.89 5.93
C LEU A 79 17.52 -8.43 6.33
N ASN A 80 17.63 -8.13 7.61
CA ASN A 80 17.99 -6.82 8.19
C ASN A 80 17.06 -5.65 7.77
N PHE A 81 15.78 -5.92 7.52
CA PHE A 81 14.78 -4.88 7.40
C PHE A 81 14.28 -4.53 8.81
N ASP A 82 14.91 -3.57 9.45
CA ASP A 82 14.75 -3.27 10.87
C ASP A 82 13.65 -2.25 11.17
N HIS A 83 13.05 -1.64 10.15
CA HIS A 83 12.10 -0.56 10.30
C HIS A 83 10.92 -0.67 9.34
N ALA A 84 9.72 -0.31 9.82
CA ALA A 84 8.56 -0.09 8.97
C ALA A 84 8.39 1.42 8.73
N GLU A 85 8.55 1.83 7.49
CA GLU A 85 8.41 3.23 7.05
C GLU A 85 6.95 3.69 7.10
N SER A 86 6.02 2.80 6.76
CA SER A 86 4.59 3.06 6.81
C SER A 86 3.78 1.77 6.78
N VAL A 87 2.52 1.86 7.24
CA VAL A 87 1.51 0.82 7.04
C VAL A 87 0.34 1.44 6.29
N THR A 88 -0.09 0.77 5.22
CA THR A 88 -1.16 1.26 4.36
C THR A 88 -2.27 0.22 4.25
N GLY A 89 -3.50 0.64 4.41
CA GLY A 89 -4.67 -0.22 4.18
C GLY A 89 -5.36 0.10 2.86
N VAL A 90 -5.87 -0.92 2.19
CA VAL A 90 -6.65 -0.79 0.94
C VAL A 90 -7.92 -1.60 1.03
N ASP A 91 -9.07 -0.94 0.82
CA ASP A 91 -10.39 -1.58 0.82
C ASP A 91 -10.72 -2.13 -0.57
N TYR A 92 -11.05 -3.43 -0.62
CA TYR A 92 -11.51 -4.15 -1.82
C TYR A 92 -12.95 -4.67 -1.63
N PRO A 93 -13.99 -3.84 -1.78
CA PRO A 93 -15.38 -4.24 -1.53
C PRO A 93 -15.84 -5.40 -2.40
N LYS A 94 -15.39 -5.47 -3.65
CA LYS A 94 -15.77 -6.52 -4.62
C LYS A 94 -15.30 -7.91 -4.20
N SER A 95 -14.11 -8.01 -3.62
CA SER A 95 -13.56 -9.29 -3.11
C SER A 95 -13.88 -9.52 -1.65
N LYS A 96 -14.55 -8.57 -0.97
CA LYS A 96 -14.80 -8.57 0.47
C LYS A 96 -13.54 -8.78 1.29
N GLU A 97 -12.49 -8.00 0.95
CA GLU A 97 -11.19 -8.05 1.60
C GLU A 97 -10.66 -6.65 1.91
N ILE A 98 -9.89 -6.54 2.97
CA ILE A 98 -9.02 -5.39 3.22
C ILE A 98 -7.59 -5.89 3.15
N GLU A 99 -6.76 -5.20 2.38
CA GLU A 99 -5.33 -5.48 2.30
C GLU A 99 -4.58 -4.52 3.21
N VAL A 100 -3.67 -5.07 4.02
CA VAL A 100 -2.74 -4.28 4.84
C VAL A 100 -1.34 -4.51 4.29
N VAL A 101 -0.61 -3.41 4.03
CA VAL A 101 0.72 -3.42 3.43
C VAL A 101 1.69 -2.70 4.37
N TYR A 102 2.69 -3.40 4.84
CA TYR A 102 3.81 -2.85 5.60
C TYR A 102 4.96 -2.54 4.64
N HIS A 103 5.37 -1.29 4.56
CA HIS A 103 6.53 -0.87 3.79
C HIS A 103 7.77 -0.90 4.70
N LEU A 104 8.60 -1.91 4.51
CA LEU A 104 9.75 -2.18 5.34
C LEU A 104 11.02 -1.66 4.68
N GLY A 105 11.87 -1.02 5.46
CA GLY A 105 13.18 -0.50 5.09
C GLY A 105 14.24 -0.89 6.10
N SER A 106 15.45 -0.37 5.93
CA SER A 106 16.54 -0.54 6.89
C SER A 106 17.28 0.77 7.11
N TYR A 107 17.49 1.13 8.36
CA TYR A 107 18.34 2.26 8.75
C TYR A 107 19.76 1.84 9.10
N THR A 108 19.96 0.58 9.45
CA THR A 108 21.26 0.06 9.89
C THR A 108 22.11 -0.46 8.73
N ASP A 109 21.49 -0.94 7.64
CA ASP A 109 22.16 -1.47 6.48
C ASP A 109 22.12 -0.51 5.29
N GLN A 110 23.27 0.05 4.91
CA GLN A 110 23.40 0.99 3.80
C GLN A 110 23.03 0.38 2.43
N GLN A 111 23.16 -0.93 2.23
CA GLN A 111 22.76 -1.58 0.98
C GLN A 111 21.24 -1.65 0.87
N LEU A 112 20.56 -1.79 2.00
CA LEU A 112 19.12 -1.83 2.09
C LEU A 112 18.47 -0.44 2.19
N ALA A 113 19.23 0.63 2.46
CA ALA A 113 18.71 1.99 2.67
C ALA A 113 17.90 2.55 1.47
N LYS A 114 18.05 1.97 0.27
CA LYS A 114 17.27 2.33 -0.92
C LYS A 114 16.20 1.30 -1.28
N GLN A 115 16.13 0.21 -0.52
CA GLN A 115 15.22 -0.89 -0.79
C GLN A 115 13.96 -0.74 0.05
N ILE A 116 12.80 -0.95 -0.58
CA ILE A 116 11.52 -1.05 0.11
C ILE A 116 10.95 -2.43 -0.15
N LEU A 117 10.74 -3.19 0.94
CA LEU A 117 10.04 -4.45 0.91
C LEU A 117 8.60 -4.22 1.39
N ALA A 118 7.64 -4.39 0.50
CA ALA A 118 6.22 -4.32 0.81
C ALA A 118 5.74 -5.72 1.23
N LEU A 119 5.51 -5.91 2.53
CA LEU A 119 4.89 -7.11 3.07
C LEU A 119 3.38 -6.87 3.15
N ALA A 120 2.62 -7.57 2.33
CA ALA A 120 1.17 -7.42 2.23
C ALA A 120 0.44 -8.65 2.76
N THR A 121 -0.67 -8.43 3.43
CA THR A 121 -1.61 -9.49 3.82
C THR A 121 -3.04 -9.04 3.57
N ARG A 122 -3.96 -10.00 3.45
CA ARG A 122 -5.38 -9.72 3.28
C ARG A 122 -6.18 -10.33 4.42
N VAL A 123 -7.15 -9.58 4.87
CA VAL A 123 -8.11 -9.98 5.90
C VAL A 123 -9.53 -9.89 5.33
N PRO A 124 -10.48 -10.70 5.81
CA PRO A 124 -11.89 -10.57 5.43
C PRO A 124 -12.40 -9.16 5.75
N ARG A 125 -13.31 -8.66 4.92
CA ARG A 125 -14.00 -7.40 5.11
C ARG A 125 -15.45 -7.65 5.44
N GLU A 126 -15.85 -7.30 6.64
CA GLU A 126 -17.26 -7.32 7.02
C GLU A 126 -17.98 -6.07 6.51
N ASP A 127 -19.22 -6.23 6.03
CA ASP A 127 -20.03 -5.13 5.52
C ASP A 127 -20.42 -4.15 6.65
N VAL A 128 -20.69 -4.68 7.84
CA VAL A 128 -20.89 -3.90 9.07
C VAL A 128 -19.72 -4.12 10.01
N PRO A 129 -18.80 -3.15 10.15
CA PRO A 129 -17.62 -3.30 10.99
C PRO A 129 -18.00 -3.45 12.47
N ASN A 130 -17.44 -4.47 13.12
CA ASN A 130 -17.47 -4.64 14.57
C ASN A 130 -16.06 -5.00 15.06
N PRO A 131 -15.13 -4.03 15.09
CA PRO A 131 -13.73 -4.26 15.33
C PRO A 131 -13.49 -5.02 16.66
N GLY A 132 -12.69 -6.07 16.58
CA GLY A 132 -12.43 -6.96 17.72
C GLY A 132 -13.43 -8.11 17.90
N ASN A 133 -14.62 -8.05 17.28
CA ASN A 133 -15.65 -9.09 17.35
C ASN A 133 -15.99 -9.71 16.00
N ASP A 134 -15.43 -9.18 14.92
CA ASP A 134 -15.64 -9.65 13.56
C ASP A 134 -14.40 -10.38 12.99
N SER A 135 -14.47 -10.83 11.74
CA SER A 135 -13.37 -11.52 11.07
C SER A 135 -12.29 -10.58 10.49
N THR A 136 -12.53 -9.26 10.51
CA THR A 136 -11.61 -8.23 10.00
C THR A 136 -10.47 -8.00 10.99
N ARG A 137 -9.65 -9.03 11.21
CA ARG A 137 -8.56 -9.02 12.19
C ARG A 137 -7.32 -9.73 11.71
N MET A 138 -6.17 -9.31 12.25
CA MET A 138 -4.87 -9.92 12.02
C MET A 138 -3.95 -9.69 13.22
N PRO A 139 -2.86 -10.48 13.36
CA PRO A 139 -1.86 -10.20 14.39
C PRO A 139 -1.18 -8.84 14.17
N SER A 140 -0.93 -8.10 15.25
CA SER A 140 -0.10 -6.90 15.23
C SER A 140 1.37 -7.24 14.99
N LEU A 141 2.06 -6.44 14.20
CA LEU A 141 3.51 -6.54 14.05
C LEU A 141 4.28 -5.60 14.99
N ARG A 142 3.62 -4.98 15.96
CA ARG A 142 4.20 -3.99 16.86
C ARG A 142 5.39 -4.53 17.66
N ASP A 143 5.38 -5.78 18.09
CA ASP A 143 6.49 -6.38 18.84
C ASP A 143 7.68 -6.75 17.95
N ILE A 144 7.47 -6.74 16.61
CA ILE A 144 8.53 -6.95 15.63
C ILE A 144 9.08 -5.60 15.17
N PHE A 145 8.19 -4.65 14.82
CA PHE A 145 8.53 -3.31 14.36
C PHE A 145 7.87 -2.25 15.23
N TYR A 146 8.60 -1.63 16.11
CA TYR A 146 8.07 -0.60 17.02
C TYR A 146 7.39 0.57 16.31
N SER A 147 7.87 0.91 15.11
CA SER A 147 7.36 2.05 14.32
C SER A 147 5.92 1.87 13.85
N VAL A 148 5.36 0.65 13.83
CA VAL A 148 4.01 0.42 13.30
C VAL A 148 2.89 0.80 14.27
N GLU A 149 3.18 1.07 15.55
CA GLU A 149 2.18 1.28 16.59
C GLU A 149 1.08 2.28 16.21
N PHE A 150 1.46 3.47 15.77
CA PHE A 150 0.47 4.48 15.35
C PHE A 150 -0.12 4.21 13.97
N HIS A 151 0.62 3.59 13.09
CA HIS A 151 0.12 3.23 11.75
C HIS A 151 -0.94 2.13 11.80
N GLU A 152 -0.77 1.14 12.68
CA GLU A 152 -1.79 0.09 12.90
C GLU A 152 -3.06 0.69 13.52
N ARG A 153 -2.93 1.63 14.47
CA ARG A 153 -4.08 2.38 15.01
C ARG A 153 -4.81 3.17 13.94
N GLU A 154 -4.09 3.81 13.02
CA GLU A 154 -4.69 4.49 11.87
C GLU A 154 -5.46 3.51 10.97
N CYS A 155 -4.87 2.36 10.62
CA CYS A 155 -5.56 1.32 9.85
C CYS A 155 -6.79 0.78 10.59
N PHE A 156 -6.71 0.63 11.91
CA PHE A 156 -7.84 0.22 12.75
C PHE A 156 -9.00 1.20 12.64
N GLU A 157 -8.76 2.50 12.86
CA GLU A 157 -9.87 3.46 12.87
C GLU A 157 -10.38 3.83 11.48
N MET A 158 -9.49 3.87 10.46
CA MET A 158 -9.85 4.30 9.11
C MET A 158 -10.47 3.19 8.24
N LEU A 159 -10.20 1.91 8.54
CA LEU A 159 -10.65 0.76 7.76
C LEU A 159 -11.40 -0.29 8.59
N GLY A 160 -11.22 -0.28 9.90
CA GLY A 160 -11.83 -1.26 10.82
C GLY A 160 -11.06 -2.57 10.90
N VAL A 161 -9.75 -2.57 10.65
CA VAL A 161 -8.90 -3.76 10.84
C VAL A 161 -8.47 -3.82 12.29
N TYR A 162 -8.84 -4.90 13.00
CA TYR A 162 -8.42 -5.10 14.38
C TYR A 162 -7.06 -5.81 14.44
N PHE A 163 -6.10 -5.23 15.18
CA PHE A 163 -4.76 -5.78 15.37
C PHE A 163 -4.66 -6.52 16.69
N GLU A 164 -4.63 -7.85 16.62
CA GLU A 164 -4.54 -8.73 17.80
C GLU A 164 -3.15 -8.60 18.44
N GLY A 165 -3.11 -8.37 19.77
CA GLY A 165 -1.86 -8.15 20.50
C GLY A 165 -1.34 -6.71 20.46
N HIS A 166 -2.00 -5.79 19.75
CA HIS A 166 -1.63 -4.38 19.80
C HIS A 166 -1.92 -3.80 21.21
N PRO A 167 -0.99 -3.01 21.79
CA PRO A 167 -1.15 -2.52 23.16
C PRO A 167 -2.27 -1.49 23.31
N ASP A 168 -2.65 -0.79 22.24
CA ASP A 168 -3.67 0.25 22.26
C ASP A 168 -4.49 0.30 20.97
N ASN A 169 -5.68 -0.26 21.00
CA ASN A 169 -6.66 -0.23 19.89
C ASN A 169 -7.70 0.89 20.06
N ARG A 170 -7.36 2.00 20.73
CA ARG A 170 -8.22 3.19 20.77
C ARG A 170 -8.05 4.04 19.53
N LYS A 171 -9.06 4.84 19.21
CA LYS A 171 -9.01 5.83 18.12
C LYS A 171 -7.86 6.80 18.33
N LEU A 172 -7.26 7.26 17.24
CA LEU A 172 -6.12 8.18 17.22
C LEU A 172 -6.47 9.53 16.64
N LEU A 173 -7.18 9.56 15.52
CA LEU A 173 -7.47 10.76 14.73
C LEU A 173 -8.96 11.13 14.78
N LEU A 174 -9.83 10.11 14.83
CA LEU A 174 -11.28 10.29 14.87
C LEU A 174 -11.75 10.62 16.30
N PRO A 175 -12.87 11.38 16.45
CA PRO A 175 -13.51 11.58 17.74
C PRO A 175 -13.86 10.25 18.42
N GLU A 176 -13.82 10.20 19.75
CA GLU A 176 -14.13 8.98 20.51
C GLU A 176 -15.55 8.48 20.27
N ASP A 177 -16.49 9.40 20.04
CA ASP A 177 -17.90 9.14 19.77
C ASP A 177 -18.22 8.83 18.30
N TRP A 178 -17.21 8.68 17.43
CA TRP A 178 -17.42 8.30 16.05
C TRP A 178 -18.18 6.98 15.95
N ALA A 179 -19.43 7.06 15.48
CA ALA A 179 -20.34 5.91 15.39
C ALA A 179 -20.60 5.45 13.94
N ASP A 180 -20.00 6.12 12.97
CA ASP A 180 -20.17 5.79 11.56
C ASP A 180 -19.15 4.73 11.09
N ILE A 181 -19.32 4.24 9.86
CA ILE A 181 -18.37 3.32 9.25
C ILE A 181 -16.99 3.99 9.12
N PRO A 182 -15.91 3.20 9.10
CA PRO A 182 -14.55 3.74 8.93
C PRO A 182 -14.42 4.56 7.64
N PRO A 183 -13.85 5.78 7.70
CA PRO A 183 -13.95 6.76 6.61
C PRO A 183 -13.16 6.42 5.35
N PHE A 184 -12.19 5.50 5.40
CA PHE A 184 -11.44 5.07 4.21
C PHE A 184 -12.08 3.87 3.50
N ARG A 185 -13.17 3.32 4.04
CA ARG A 185 -13.95 2.32 3.31
C ARG A 185 -14.65 2.95 2.11
N LYS A 186 -14.70 2.22 0.99
CA LYS A 186 -15.25 2.71 -0.28
C LYS A 186 -16.76 2.96 -0.26
N ASP A 187 -17.47 2.38 0.70
CA ASP A 187 -18.90 2.58 0.95
C ASP A 187 -19.21 3.69 1.97
N PHE A 188 -18.18 4.33 2.53
CA PHE A 188 -18.35 5.50 3.37
C PHE A 188 -18.92 6.67 2.58
N SER A 189 -19.94 7.32 3.12
CA SER A 189 -20.51 8.55 2.59
C SER A 189 -20.80 9.53 3.73
N ILE A 190 -20.49 10.81 3.51
CA ILE A 190 -20.80 11.85 4.49
C ILE A 190 -22.32 12.06 4.49
N LYS A 191 -22.96 11.79 5.64
CA LYS A 191 -24.40 12.04 5.81
C LYS A 191 -24.68 13.54 5.76
N GLY A 192 -25.60 13.96 4.89
CA GLY A 192 -26.05 15.36 4.83
C GLY A 192 -25.40 16.23 3.73
N ARG A 193 -24.74 15.60 2.76
CA ARG A 193 -24.28 16.28 1.53
C ARG A 193 -24.94 15.67 0.30
#